data_5b354fc4fb206a731b3064e87a0a038b
#
_entry.id   5b354fc4fb206a731b3064e87a0a038b
#
_cell.length_a   1.000
_cell.length_b   1.000
_cell.length_c   1.000
_cell.angle_alpha   90.00
_cell.angle_beta   90.00
_cell.angle_gamma   90.00
#
_symmetry.space_group_name_H-M   'P 1'
#
loop_
_entity.id
_entity.type
_entity.pdbx_description
1 polymer ?
#
loop_
_entity_poly.entity_id
_entity_poly.type
_entity_poly.pdbx_seq_one_letter_code
_entity_poly.pdbx_strand_id
1 'polypeptide(L)'
;MLPPFHNEPLLDFQNEANAGPMRAAIDSVQAALGGEYSPIVAGARKPTGDLLRSVNPSNFGEVVGHVHLATREMAGEAIEAASTAFASWSKTPAEVRARYLLKFAAMLRRRKAEFAAWLVYEVGKSWVEADIDVAEAIDFAELYAREMVRYSLPQPLTHWVGEQN
;
A
#
# COMPACT_ATOMS: atom_id res chain seq x y z
N MET A 1 3.51 24.79 1.23
CA MET A 1 4.10 24.06 0.08
C MET A 1 4.76 22.79 0.62
N LEU A 2 4.58 21.64 -0.01
CA LEU A 2 5.27 20.40 0.37
C LEU A 2 6.75 20.50 -0.02
N PRO A 3 7.69 19.88 0.75
CA PRO A 3 9.10 19.83 0.36
C PRO A 3 9.26 19.04 -0.96
N PRO A 4 10.37 19.24 -1.69
CA PRO A 4 10.67 18.45 -2.89
C PRO A 4 10.61 16.94 -2.61
N PHE A 5 10.27 16.17 -3.65
CA PHE A 5 10.31 14.72 -3.58
C PHE A 5 11.76 14.22 -3.54
N HIS A 6 12.00 13.23 -2.71
CA HIS A 6 13.24 12.45 -2.67
C HIS A 6 12.87 10.98 -2.49
N ASN A 7 13.60 10.11 -3.18
CA ASN A 7 13.40 8.68 -3.03
C ASN A 7 13.67 8.21 -1.59
N GLU A 8 12.92 7.21 -1.16
CA GLU A 8 13.12 6.54 0.12
C GLU A 8 14.49 5.84 0.14
N PRO A 9 15.33 6.04 1.15
CA PRO A 9 16.61 5.37 1.25
C PRO A 9 16.46 3.86 1.33
N LEU A 10 17.29 3.15 0.54
CA LEU A 10 17.41 1.69 0.65
C LEU A 10 18.30 1.30 1.82
N LEU A 11 18.02 0.15 2.43
CA LEU A 11 18.76 -0.34 3.57
C LEU A 11 19.92 -1.24 3.13
N ASP A 12 21.12 -0.97 3.68
CA ASP A 12 22.26 -1.88 3.60
C ASP A 12 22.18 -2.89 4.75
N PHE A 13 21.86 -4.13 4.42
CA PHE A 13 21.76 -5.23 5.40
C PHE A 13 23.11 -5.83 5.82
N GLN A 14 24.24 -5.35 5.30
CA GLN A 14 25.55 -5.61 5.89
C GLN A 14 25.74 -4.81 7.18
N ASN A 15 24.98 -3.75 7.37
CA ASN A 15 24.94 -2.97 8.60
C ASN A 15 23.96 -3.63 9.60
N GLU A 16 24.50 -4.01 10.77
CA GLU A 16 23.72 -4.65 11.83
C GLU A 16 22.56 -3.79 12.34
N ALA A 17 22.69 -2.47 12.31
CA ALA A 17 21.62 -1.54 12.68
C ALA A 17 20.37 -1.69 11.78
N ASN A 18 20.53 -2.16 10.53
CA ASN A 18 19.45 -2.45 9.60
C ASN A 18 19.04 -3.94 9.63
N ALA A 19 20.02 -4.84 9.74
CA ALA A 19 19.78 -6.28 9.73
C ALA A 19 19.05 -6.76 11.01
N GLY A 20 19.35 -6.19 12.16
CA GLY A 20 18.70 -6.53 13.44
C GLY A 20 17.17 -6.32 13.42
N PRO A 21 16.67 -5.12 13.08
CA PRO A 21 15.23 -4.88 12.92
C PRO A 21 14.57 -5.80 11.87
N MET A 22 15.26 -6.13 10.78
CA MET A 22 14.74 -7.04 9.76
C MET A 22 14.58 -8.47 10.29
N ARG A 23 15.59 -9.00 11.03
CA ARG A 23 15.46 -10.32 11.70
C ARG A 23 14.28 -10.35 12.67
N ALA A 24 14.16 -9.33 13.51
CA ALA A 24 13.06 -9.24 14.46
C ALA A 24 11.69 -9.19 13.74
N ALA A 25 11.61 -8.53 12.59
CA ALA A 25 10.40 -8.49 11.76
C ALA A 25 10.10 -9.88 11.14
N ILE A 26 11.11 -10.59 10.63
CA ILE A 26 10.98 -11.97 10.13
C ILE A 26 10.42 -12.89 11.22
N ASP A 27 10.99 -12.86 12.44
CA ASP A 27 10.53 -13.69 13.57
C ASP A 27 9.07 -13.32 13.95
N SER A 28 8.75 -12.04 13.97
CA SER A 28 7.39 -11.56 14.29
C SER A 28 6.36 -11.98 13.25
N VAL A 29 6.69 -11.88 11.96
CA VAL A 29 5.81 -12.29 10.87
C VAL A 29 5.68 -13.82 10.87
N GLN A 30 6.74 -14.56 11.11
CA GLN A 30 6.69 -16.03 11.24
C GLN A 30 5.69 -16.48 12.30
N ALA A 31 5.68 -15.80 13.44
CA ALA A 31 4.73 -16.09 14.53
C ALA A 31 3.28 -15.73 14.18
N ALA A 32 3.05 -14.90 13.17
CA ALA A 32 1.73 -14.45 12.71
C ALA A 32 1.22 -15.20 11.46
N LEU A 33 2.00 -16.13 10.93
CA LEU A 33 1.59 -16.92 9.75
C LEU A 33 0.33 -17.75 10.02
N GLY A 34 -0.38 -18.12 8.96
CA GLY A 34 -1.61 -18.91 9.03
C GLY A 34 -2.86 -18.12 9.40
N GLY A 35 -2.76 -16.80 9.53
CA GLY A 35 -3.89 -15.93 9.82
C GLY A 35 -4.97 -15.96 8.75
N GLU A 36 -6.18 -15.49 9.10
CA GLU A 36 -7.35 -15.44 8.21
C GLU A 36 -7.69 -14.00 7.87
N TYR A 37 -7.88 -13.70 6.59
CA TYR A 37 -8.02 -12.34 6.06
C TYR A 37 -9.27 -12.20 5.20
N SER A 38 -10.20 -11.36 5.64
CA SER A 38 -11.46 -11.09 4.93
C SER A 38 -11.38 -9.84 4.05
N PRO A 39 -12.09 -9.79 2.92
CA PRO A 39 -12.32 -8.56 2.17
C PRO A 39 -12.92 -7.47 3.03
N ILE A 40 -12.58 -6.22 2.72
CA ILE A 40 -13.15 -5.04 3.37
C ILE A 40 -14.01 -4.31 2.35
N VAL A 41 -15.32 -4.25 2.60
CA VAL A 41 -16.27 -3.54 1.75
C VAL A 41 -17.02 -2.51 2.59
N ALA A 42 -17.07 -1.27 2.14
CA ALA A 42 -17.68 -0.15 2.87
C ALA A 42 -17.16 0.00 4.33
N GLY A 43 -15.88 -0.31 4.57
CA GLY A 43 -15.25 -0.23 5.87
C GLY A 43 -15.50 -1.44 6.80
N ALA A 44 -16.31 -2.42 6.38
CA ALA A 44 -16.60 -3.63 7.14
C ALA A 44 -15.87 -4.86 6.59
N ARG A 45 -15.32 -5.71 7.48
CA ARG A 45 -14.79 -7.02 7.09
C ARG A 45 -15.95 -7.96 6.76
N LYS A 46 -15.87 -8.64 5.63
CA LYS A 46 -16.90 -9.57 5.13
C LYS A 46 -16.31 -10.96 4.91
N PRO A 47 -16.33 -11.83 5.91
CA PRO A 47 -15.87 -13.21 5.73
C PRO A 47 -16.82 -13.97 4.79
N THR A 48 -16.24 -14.92 4.04
CA THR A 48 -16.98 -15.86 3.19
C THR A 48 -16.63 -17.28 3.59
N GLY A 49 -17.35 -18.27 3.08
CA GLY A 49 -17.05 -19.69 3.32
C GLY A 49 -15.95 -20.25 2.40
N ASP A 50 -15.49 -19.48 1.42
CA ASP A 50 -14.51 -19.92 0.42
C ASP A 50 -13.16 -19.27 0.68
N LEU A 51 -12.13 -20.08 0.91
CA LEU A 51 -10.80 -19.64 1.34
C LEU A 51 -9.72 -20.05 0.33
N LEU A 52 -8.91 -19.08 -0.09
CA LEU A 52 -7.66 -19.32 -0.78
C LEU A 52 -6.54 -19.45 0.26
N ARG A 53 -5.79 -20.56 0.17
CA ARG A 53 -4.58 -20.78 0.96
C ARG A 53 -3.37 -20.17 0.25
N SER A 54 -2.76 -19.13 0.82
CA SER A 54 -1.47 -18.60 0.40
C SER A 54 -0.36 -19.38 1.07
N VAL A 55 0.65 -19.79 0.32
CA VAL A 55 1.79 -20.57 0.82
C VAL A 55 3.11 -19.87 0.49
N ASN A 56 4.11 -20.08 1.33
CA ASN A 56 5.46 -19.62 1.06
C ASN A 56 6.03 -20.33 -0.19
N PRO A 57 6.41 -19.60 -1.25
CA PRO A 57 6.94 -20.22 -2.47
C PRO A 57 8.31 -20.89 -2.26
N SER A 58 9.03 -20.54 -1.19
CA SER A 58 10.29 -21.18 -0.81
C SER A 58 10.08 -22.42 0.07
N ASN A 59 8.87 -22.59 0.65
CA ASN A 59 8.51 -23.73 1.49
C ASN A 59 7.00 -23.99 1.41
N PHE A 60 6.55 -24.78 0.46
CA PHE A 60 5.12 -25.09 0.22
C PHE A 60 4.37 -25.71 1.41
N GLY A 61 5.09 -26.24 2.40
CA GLY A 61 4.50 -26.73 3.64
C GLY A 61 4.09 -25.60 4.61
N GLU A 62 4.58 -24.40 4.40
CA GLU A 62 4.34 -23.23 5.27
C GLU A 62 3.19 -22.38 4.70
N VAL A 63 2.11 -22.27 5.48
CA VAL A 63 0.94 -21.48 5.12
C VAL A 63 1.14 -20.06 5.59
N VAL A 64 1.19 -19.11 4.67
CA VAL A 64 1.31 -17.68 4.96
C VAL A 64 -0.01 -17.15 5.51
N GLY A 65 -1.14 -17.54 4.91
CA GLY A 65 -2.45 -17.13 5.36
C GLY A 65 -3.59 -17.76 4.56
N HIS A 66 -4.80 -17.53 5.06
CA HIS A 66 -6.05 -17.91 4.41
C HIS A 66 -6.82 -16.65 4.03
N VAL A 67 -7.10 -16.46 2.75
CA VAL A 67 -7.78 -15.27 2.24
C VAL A 67 -9.19 -15.65 1.81
N HIS A 68 -10.19 -14.99 2.37
CA HIS A 68 -11.57 -15.17 1.92
C HIS A 68 -11.75 -14.65 0.50
N LEU A 69 -12.24 -15.49 -0.41
CA LEU A 69 -12.55 -15.10 -1.78
C LEU A 69 -13.82 -14.25 -1.81
N ALA A 70 -13.73 -13.09 -2.45
CA ALA A 70 -14.88 -12.22 -2.63
C ALA A 70 -15.86 -12.82 -3.65
N THR A 71 -17.16 -12.71 -3.38
CA THR A 71 -18.20 -13.10 -4.32
C THR A 71 -18.48 -11.99 -5.34
N ARG A 72 -19.20 -12.33 -6.41
CA ARG A 72 -19.64 -11.37 -7.42
C ARG A 72 -20.53 -10.27 -6.80
N GLU A 73 -21.40 -10.67 -5.88
CA GLU A 73 -22.30 -9.76 -5.16
C GLU A 73 -21.49 -8.77 -4.31
N MET A 74 -20.47 -9.25 -3.60
CA MET A 74 -19.57 -8.38 -2.83
C MET A 74 -18.81 -7.39 -3.72
N ALA A 75 -18.43 -7.79 -4.92
CA ALA A 75 -17.81 -6.88 -5.89
C ALA A 75 -18.81 -5.78 -6.32
N GLY A 76 -20.07 -6.12 -6.56
CA GLY A 76 -21.15 -5.17 -6.81
C GLY A 76 -21.33 -4.17 -5.66
N GLU A 77 -21.43 -4.68 -4.41
CA GLU A 77 -21.54 -3.83 -3.22
C GLU A 77 -20.33 -2.89 -3.06
N ALA A 78 -19.13 -3.36 -3.37
CA ALA A 78 -17.92 -2.53 -3.30
C ALA A 78 -17.96 -1.37 -4.31
N ILE A 79 -18.42 -1.64 -5.54
CA ILE A 79 -18.60 -0.62 -6.59
C ILE A 79 -19.66 0.41 -6.18
N GLU A 80 -20.79 -0.04 -5.64
CA GLU A 80 -21.85 0.85 -5.16
C GLU A 80 -21.38 1.73 -4.00
N ALA A 81 -20.66 1.15 -3.04
CA ALA A 81 -20.07 1.88 -1.92
C ALA A 81 -19.06 2.94 -2.40
N ALA A 82 -18.19 2.58 -3.35
CA ALA A 82 -17.23 3.51 -3.94
C ALA A 82 -17.94 4.63 -4.71
N SER A 83 -18.96 4.33 -5.51
CA SER A 83 -19.75 5.30 -6.26
C SER A 83 -20.47 6.28 -5.32
N THR A 84 -21.05 5.78 -4.24
CA THR A 84 -21.70 6.62 -3.22
C THR A 84 -20.69 7.55 -2.54
N ALA A 85 -19.52 7.03 -2.16
CA ALA A 85 -18.46 7.81 -1.54
C ALA A 85 -17.89 8.88 -2.50
N PHE A 86 -17.87 8.61 -3.80
CA PHE A 86 -17.35 9.53 -4.82
C PHE A 86 -18.09 10.88 -4.84
N ALA A 87 -19.37 10.91 -4.51
CA ALA A 87 -20.17 12.14 -4.48
C ALA A 87 -19.58 13.23 -3.55
N SER A 88 -18.99 12.83 -2.43
CA SER A 88 -18.29 13.72 -1.50
C SER A 88 -16.77 13.76 -1.76
N TRP A 89 -16.17 12.61 -2.05
CA TRP A 89 -14.73 12.50 -2.27
C TRP A 89 -14.24 13.34 -3.46
N SER A 90 -15.00 13.37 -4.56
CA SER A 90 -14.68 14.19 -5.75
C SER A 90 -14.58 15.69 -5.45
N LYS A 91 -15.28 16.16 -4.42
CA LYS A 91 -15.28 17.56 -3.97
C LYS A 91 -14.24 17.85 -2.88
N THR A 92 -13.57 16.82 -2.38
CA THR A 92 -12.53 16.97 -1.36
C THR A 92 -11.32 17.68 -1.95
N PRO A 93 -10.81 18.79 -1.34
CA PRO A 93 -9.64 19.52 -1.82
C PRO A 93 -8.43 18.59 -2.05
N ALA A 94 -7.65 18.90 -3.07
CA ALA A 94 -6.49 18.09 -3.47
C ALA A 94 -5.48 17.92 -2.31
N GLU A 95 -5.24 18.98 -1.54
CA GLU A 95 -4.34 18.96 -0.39
C GLU A 95 -4.83 18.01 0.71
N VAL A 96 -6.15 17.91 0.90
CA VAL A 96 -6.73 16.97 1.88
C VAL A 96 -6.54 15.55 1.40
N ARG A 97 -6.81 15.26 0.11
CA ARG A 97 -6.59 13.94 -0.48
C ARG A 97 -5.12 13.54 -0.45
N ALA A 98 -4.21 14.47 -0.77
CA ALA A 98 -2.77 14.25 -0.69
C ALA A 98 -2.28 13.88 0.72
N ARG A 99 -2.87 14.46 1.79
CA ARG A 99 -2.53 14.12 3.18
C ARG A 99 -2.79 12.64 3.52
N TYR A 100 -3.78 12.00 2.90
CA TYR A 100 -4.00 10.56 3.11
C TYR A 100 -2.84 9.73 2.56
N LEU A 101 -2.33 10.06 1.36
CA LEU A 101 -1.15 9.38 0.79
C LEU A 101 0.11 9.64 1.62
N LEU A 102 0.35 10.87 2.06
CA LEU A 102 1.49 11.21 2.92
C LEU A 102 1.42 10.48 4.27
N LYS A 103 0.22 10.36 4.85
CA LYS A 103 0.01 9.58 6.08
C LYS A 103 0.27 8.09 5.84
N PHE A 104 -0.17 7.56 4.71
CA PHE A 104 0.10 6.18 4.30
C PHE A 104 1.59 5.93 4.13
N ALA A 105 2.33 6.79 3.40
CA ALA A 105 3.78 6.73 3.25
C ALA A 105 4.50 6.71 4.62
N ALA A 106 4.09 7.59 5.54
CA ALA A 106 4.63 7.64 6.89
C ALA A 106 4.34 6.36 7.70
N MET A 107 3.19 5.71 7.48
CA MET A 107 2.87 4.43 8.11
C MET A 107 3.71 3.29 7.54
N LEU A 108 3.88 3.21 6.23
CA LEU A 108 4.76 2.24 5.57
C LEU A 108 6.19 2.38 6.07
N ARG A 109 6.72 3.61 6.13
CA ARG A 109 8.09 3.89 6.60
C ARG A 109 8.34 3.40 8.01
N ARG A 110 7.38 3.59 8.93
CA ARG A 110 7.48 3.09 10.31
C ARG A 110 7.43 1.56 10.41
N ARG A 111 6.80 0.91 9.46
CA ARG A 111 6.62 -0.54 9.43
C ARG A 111 7.39 -1.20 8.28
N LYS A 112 8.44 -0.53 7.76
CA LYS A 112 9.16 -0.95 6.55
C LYS A 112 9.68 -2.38 6.66
N ALA A 113 10.35 -2.72 7.77
CA ALA A 113 10.86 -4.07 8.01
C ALA A 113 9.74 -5.13 8.10
N GLU A 114 8.60 -4.80 8.71
CA GLU A 114 7.45 -5.70 8.79
C GLU A 114 6.86 -6.00 7.40
N PHE A 115 6.65 -4.98 6.57
CA PHE A 115 6.15 -5.19 5.20
C PHE A 115 7.15 -5.95 4.34
N ALA A 116 8.46 -5.66 4.47
CA ALA A 116 9.51 -6.42 3.80
C ALA A 116 9.51 -7.90 4.25
N ALA A 117 9.31 -8.19 5.54
CA ALA A 117 9.22 -9.55 6.06
C ALA A 117 8.01 -10.32 5.48
N TRP A 118 6.85 -9.68 5.32
CA TRP A 118 5.71 -10.29 4.63
C TRP A 118 6.03 -10.63 3.18
N LEU A 119 6.74 -9.76 2.44
CA LEU A 119 7.15 -10.02 1.06
C LEU A 119 8.14 -11.21 0.97
N VAL A 120 9.02 -11.38 1.97
CA VAL A 120 9.89 -12.56 2.05
C VAL A 120 9.06 -13.83 2.15
N TYR A 121 8.06 -13.89 3.04
CA TYR A 121 7.24 -15.09 3.24
C TYR A 121 6.24 -15.33 2.11
N GLU A 122 5.57 -14.31 1.62
CA GLU A 122 4.46 -14.47 0.66
C GLU A 122 4.94 -14.56 -0.80
N VAL A 123 6.03 -13.87 -1.14
CA VAL A 123 6.53 -13.75 -2.52
C VAL A 123 7.89 -14.41 -2.72
N GLY A 124 8.58 -14.78 -1.64
CA GLY A 124 9.90 -15.40 -1.70
C GLY A 124 11.03 -14.44 -2.08
N LYS A 125 10.86 -13.15 -1.82
CA LYS A 125 11.88 -12.12 -2.13
C LYS A 125 13.07 -12.20 -1.16
N SER A 126 14.25 -11.81 -1.66
CA SER A 126 15.38 -11.51 -0.78
C SER A 126 15.10 -10.26 0.06
N TRP A 127 15.80 -10.06 1.16
CA TRP A 127 15.64 -8.86 2.01
C TRP A 127 15.86 -7.56 1.23
N VAL A 128 16.84 -7.56 0.32
CA VAL A 128 17.16 -6.39 -0.52
C VAL A 128 16.01 -6.06 -1.46
N GLU A 129 15.48 -7.06 -2.18
CA GLU A 129 14.34 -6.87 -3.09
C GLU A 129 13.06 -6.48 -2.34
N ALA A 130 12.82 -7.06 -1.18
CA ALA A 130 11.68 -6.72 -0.34
C ALA A 130 11.77 -5.27 0.20
N ASP A 131 12.97 -4.82 0.58
CA ASP A 131 13.22 -3.42 0.98
C ASP A 131 12.97 -2.45 -0.16
N ILE A 132 13.42 -2.78 -1.38
CA ILE A 132 13.20 -1.98 -2.60
C ILE A 132 11.71 -1.81 -2.88
N ASP A 133 10.92 -2.88 -2.82
CA ASP A 133 9.47 -2.83 -3.08
C ASP A 133 8.73 -1.94 -2.08
N VAL A 134 9.08 -2.04 -0.78
CA VAL A 134 8.46 -1.18 0.24
C VAL A 134 8.91 0.27 0.07
N ALA A 135 10.18 0.52 -0.28
CA ALA A 135 10.66 1.85 -0.59
C ALA A 135 9.93 2.46 -1.81
N GLU A 136 9.74 1.68 -2.87
CA GLU A 136 8.98 2.10 -4.05
C GLU A 136 7.52 2.43 -3.72
N ALA A 137 6.87 1.64 -2.88
CA ALA A 137 5.50 1.93 -2.43
C ALA A 137 5.41 3.25 -1.63
N ILE A 138 6.42 3.56 -0.82
CA ILE A 138 6.54 4.84 -0.12
C ILE A 138 6.72 5.96 -1.14
N ASP A 139 7.63 5.79 -2.11
CA ASP A 139 7.94 6.75 -3.17
C ASP A 139 6.70 7.08 -4.01
N PHE A 140 5.94 6.10 -4.43
CA PHE A 140 4.68 6.33 -5.16
C PHE A 140 3.68 7.14 -4.34
N ALA A 141 3.49 6.82 -3.06
CA ALA A 141 2.58 7.58 -2.22
C ALA A 141 3.03 9.03 -2.03
N GLU A 142 4.33 9.26 -1.82
CA GLU A 142 4.93 10.59 -1.68
C GLU A 142 4.88 11.39 -2.99
N LEU A 143 5.20 10.75 -4.13
CA LEU A 143 5.18 11.38 -5.45
C LEU A 143 3.75 11.76 -5.84
N TYR A 144 2.81 10.82 -5.78
CA TYR A 144 1.43 11.09 -6.20
C TYR A 144 0.70 12.08 -5.30
N ALA A 145 1.04 12.16 -4.01
CA ALA A 145 0.55 13.22 -3.14
C ALA A 145 0.96 14.61 -3.65
N ARG A 146 2.22 14.77 -4.08
CA ARG A 146 2.73 16.04 -4.64
C ARG A 146 2.14 16.35 -5.99
N GLU A 147 2.04 15.34 -6.87
CA GLU A 147 1.43 15.49 -8.19
C GLU A 147 -0.05 15.86 -8.10
N MET A 148 -0.79 15.28 -7.13
CA MET A 148 -2.19 15.65 -6.89
C MET A 148 -2.33 17.14 -6.59
N VAL A 149 -1.45 17.69 -5.73
CA VAL A 149 -1.44 19.11 -5.41
C VAL A 149 -1.01 19.94 -6.63
N ARG A 150 0.03 19.53 -7.35
CA ARG A 150 0.52 20.22 -8.55
C ARG A 150 -0.56 20.32 -9.62
N TYR A 151 -1.25 19.22 -9.93
CA TYR A 151 -2.31 19.19 -10.94
C TYR A 151 -3.60 19.91 -10.52
N SER A 152 -3.79 20.20 -9.23
CA SER A 152 -4.92 21.00 -8.75
C SER A 152 -4.76 22.51 -8.97
N LEU A 153 -3.54 22.95 -9.27
CA LEU A 153 -3.23 24.33 -9.58
C LEU A 153 -3.39 24.62 -11.09
N PRO A 154 -3.65 25.89 -11.48
CA PRO A 154 -3.65 26.26 -12.89
C PRO A 154 -2.33 25.84 -13.58
N GLN A 155 -2.44 25.11 -14.67
CA GLN A 155 -1.27 24.68 -15.44
C GLN A 155 -0.90 25.77 -16.47
N PRO A 156 0.41 25.96 -16.80
CA PRO A 156 0.84 26.89 -17.83
C PRO A 156 0.49 26.33 -19.20
N LEU A 157 -0.67 26.71 -19.71
CA LEU A 157 -1.18 26.29 -21.02
C LEU A 157 -1.07 27.42 -22.02
N THR A 158 -0.95 27.08 -23.32
CA THR A 158 -1.07 28.07 -24.38
C THR A 158 -2.49 28.60 -24.38
N HIS A 159 -2.63 29.93 -24.23
CA HIS A 159 -3.94 30.57 -24.21
C HIS A 159 -4.51 30.64 -25.63
N TRP A 160 -5.68 30.08 -25.84
CA TRP A 160 -6.49 30.23 -27.04
C TRP A 160 -7.80 30.90 -26.68
N VAL A 161 -8.23 31.87 -27.54
CA VAL A 161 -9.48 32.58 -27.31
C VAL A 161 -10.67 31.62 -27.39
N GLY A 162 -11.44 31.53 -26.32
CA GLY A 162 -12.63 30.66 -26.23
C GLY A 162 -12.36 29.26 -25.68
N GLU A 163 -11.10 28.91 -25.30
CA GLU A 163 -10.76 27.64 -24.67
C GLU A 163 -10.30 27.84 -23.22
N GLN A 164 -10.82 27.02 -22.34
CA GLN A 164 -10.31 26.83 -20.96
C GLN A 164 -9.85 25.38 -20.83
N ASN A 165 -8.53 25.17 -20.93
CA ASN A 165 -7.92 23.85 -20.79
C ASN A 165 -7.32 23.70 -19.39
#